data_4cd9c2870ad4d4354c2d98f82a5460c3
#
_entry.id   4cd9c2870ad4d4354c2d98f82a5460c3
#
_cell.length_a   1.000
_cell.length_b   1.000
_cell.length_c   1.000
_cell.angle_alpha   90.00
_cell.angle_beta   90.00
_cell.angle_gamma   90.00
#
_symmetry.space_group_name_H-M   'P 1'
#
loop_
_entity.id
_entity.type
_entity.pdbx_description
1 polymer ?
#
loop_
_entity_poly.entity_id
_entity_poly.type
_entity_poly.pdbx_seq_one_letter_code
_entity_poly.pdbx_strand_id
1 'polypeptide(L)'
;MNNQENQAVEIDVFAMLKTLWKRKFSIVLVALVFAIAAFGYSAFLAKKEYQSTSRIYVVSRQNQDNNALTNSDLQAGSYLVKDYREIILSQNVLSQAIEELKLDMTPAELSKKISVSVPTDTRILSITAKDGNPKEAARIANGLRNVAAEKIISVTKVSDVTTLDEAEVPQSPSSPNIRRNVLLGFIAGAGLMVVLMVVVEVLDDRVKRPEDVEELMGLTLLGIVPDIKKL
;
A
#
# COMPACT_ATOMS: atom_id res chain seq x y z
N MET A 1 22.89 0.70 -53.17
CA MET A 1 23.00 0.32 -51.77
C MET A 1 22.31 1.40 -50.99
N ASN A 2 21.05 1.16 -50.61
CA ASN A 2 20.23 2.14 -49.86
C ASN A 2 20.66 2.09 -48.40
N ASN A 3 21.38 3.11 -47.94
CA ASN A 3 21.47 3.43 -46.54
C ASN A 3 20.16 4.13 -46.15
N GLN A 4 19.20 3.36 -45.67
CA GLN A 4 18.16 3.91 -44.83
C GLN A 4 18.83 4.15 -43.46
N GLU A 5 19.37 5.32 -43.27
CA GLU A 5 19.71 5.82 -41.95
C GLU A 5 18.43 5.78 -41.13
N ASN A 6 18.43 4.93 -40.11
CA ASN A 6 17.45 4.96 -39.07
C ASN A 6 17.47 6.38 -38.45
N GLN A 7 16.52 7.22 -38.86
CA GLN A 7 16.25 8.48 -38.15
C GLN A 7 15.82 8.09 -36.74
N ALA A 8 16.80 8.01 -35.86
CA ALA A 8 16.52 7.95 -34.42
C ALA A 8 15.78 9.24 -34.12
N VAL A 9 14.55 9.12 -33.65
CA VAL A 9 13.77 10.26 -33.13
C VAL A 9 14.57 10.83 -31.96
N GLU A 10 15.32 11.89 -32.17
CA GLU A 10 16.03 12.60 -31.13
C GLU A 10 14.94 13.28 -30.25
N ILE A 11 14.60 12.64 -29.16
CA ILE A 11 13.66 13.20 -28.21
C ILE A 11 14.38 14.32 -27.46
N ASP A 12 14.12 15.57 -27.85
CA ASP A 12 14.63 16.75 -27.14
C ASP A 12 13.96 16.88 -25.77
N VAL A 13 14.60 16.23 -24.79
CA VAL A 13 14.13 16.22 -23.38
C VAL A 13 13.95 17.63 -22.83
N PHE A 14 14.76 18.59 -23.28
CA PHE A 14 14.68 19.98 -22.82
C PHE A 14 13.44 20.70 -23.37
N ALA A 15 13.09 20.44 -24.63
CA ALA A 15 11.86 20.97 -25.24
C ALA A 15 10.61 20.39 -24.57
N MET A 16 10.63 19.09 -24.29
CA MET A 16 9.55 18.43 -23.56
C MET A 16 9.36 19.02 -22.15
N LEU A 17 10.45 19.26 -21.42
CA LEU A 17 10.39 19.88 -20.09
C LEU A 17 9.80 21.29 -20.15
N LYS A 18 10.16 22.07 -21.16
CA LYS A 18 9.64 23.42 -21.41
C LYS A 18 8.15 23.39 -21.76
N THR A 19 7.70 22.44 -22.54
CA THR A 19 6.28 22.24 -22.88
C THR A 19 5.46 21.83 -21.67
N LEU A 20 5.97 20.92 -20.83
CA LEU A 20 5.36 20.54 -19.57
C LEU A 20 5.23 21.76 -18.64
N TRP A 21 6.29 22.58 -18.53
CA TRP A 21 6.24 23.79 -17.70
C TRP A 21 5.24 24.82 -18.19
N LYS A 22 5.12 24.99 -19.51
CA LYS A 22 4.14 25.89 -20.13
C LYS A 22 2.70 25.45 -19.88
N ARG A 23 2.46 24.13 -19.80
CA ARG A 23 1.13 23.53 -19.60
C ARG A 23 0.89 23.04 -18.17
N LYS A 24 1.67 23.51 -17.19
CA LYS A 24 1.56 23.11 -15.78
C LYS A 24 0.15 23.25 -15.19
N PHE A 25 -0.60 24.31 -15.59
CA PHE A 25 -1.98 24.50 -15.15
C PHE A 25 -2.92 23.38 -15.61
N SER A 26 -2.74 22.88 -16.83
CA SER A 26 -3.53 21.74 -17.34
C SER A 26 -3.21 20.45 -16.57
N ILE A 27 -1.93 20.24 -16.22
CA ILE A 27 -1.52 19.07 -15.41
C ILE A 27 -2.18 19.16 -14.02
N VAL A 28 -2.09 20.31 -13.37
CA VAL A 28 -2.69 20.53 -12.04
C VAL A 28 -4.21 20.39 -12.08
N LEU A 29 -4.86 20.90 -13.14
CA LEU A 29 -6.32 20.82 -13.29
C LEU A 29 -6.77 19.35 -13.41
N VAL A 30 -6.14 18.57 -14.27
CA VAL A 30 -6.47 17.13 -14.43
C VAL A 30 -6.15 16.35 -13.15
N ALA A 31 -5.00 16.64 -12.52
CA ALA A 31 -4.65 16.04 -11.23
C ALA A 31 -5.71 16.33 -10.15
N LEU A 32 -6.23 17.57 -10.13
CA LEU A 32 -7.27 17.97 -9.19
C LEU A 32 -8.61 17.28 -9.47
N VAL A 33 -8.99 17.11 -10.72
CA VAL A 33 -10.20 16.35 -11.11
C VAL A 33 -10.09 14.89 -10.62
N PHE A 34 -8.95 14.23 -10.82
CA PHE A 34 -8.71 12.88 -10.33
C PHE A 34 -8.70 12.81 -8.79
N ALA A 35 -8.13 13.80 -8.12
CA ALA A 35 -8.16 13.89 -6.67
C ALA A 35 -9.59 14.02 -6.12
N ILE A 36 -10.43 14.84 -6.76
CA ILE A 36 -11.85 15.01 -6.39
C ILE A 36 -12.61 13.71 -6.65
N ALA A 37 -12.39 13.04 -7.78
CA ALA A 37 -12.99 11.75 -8.07
C ALA A 37 -12.59 10.68 -7.06
N ALA A 38 -11.30 10.60 -6.69
CA ALA A 38 -10.80 9.70 -5.66
C ALA A 38 -11.39 10.01 -4.27
N PHE A 39 -11.56 11.30 -3.95
CA PHE A 39 -12.24 11.72 -2.72
C PHE A 39 -13.69 11.25 -2.71
N GLY A 40 -14.46 11.53 -3.77
CA GLY A 40 -15.86 11.12 -3.89
C GLY A 40 -16.03 9.60 -3.78
N TYR A 41 -15.21 8.84 -4.50
CA TYR A 41 -15.21 7.38 -4.39
C TYR A 41 -14.90 6.91 -2.96
N SER A 42 -13.86 7.46 -2.34
CA SER A 42 -13.42 7.04 -1.02
C SER A 42 -14.39 7.45 0.10
N ALA A 43 -15.08 8.59 -0.05
CA ALA A 43 -16.00 9.10 0.97
C ALA A 43 -17.40 8.47 0.88
N PHE A 44 -17.91 8.17 -0.33
CA PHE A 44 -19.29 7.79 -0.56
C PHE A 44 -19.49 6.33 -1.00
N LEU A 45 -18.55 5.77 -1.80
CA LEU A 45 -18.71 4.45 -2.37
C LEU A 45 -17.92 3.35 -1.63
N ALA A 46 -16.80 3.69 -1.04
CA ALA A 46 -15.96 2.71 -0.36
C ALA A 46 -16.57 2.28 0.98
N LYS A 47 -16.61 0.97 1.21
CA LYS A 47 -17.11 0.41 2.48
C LYS A 47 -16.14 0.76 3.61
N LYS A 48 -16.72 1.23 4.72
CA LYS A 48 -15.95 1.51 5.93
C LYS A 48 -15.57 0.20 6.60
N GLU A 49 -14.30 0.05 6.94
CA GLU A 49 -13.79 -1.06 7.74
C GLU A 49 -13.19 -0.53 9.03
N TYR A 50 -13.45 -1.24 10.10
CA TYR A 50 -12.92 -0.95 11.42
C TYR A 50 -11.90 -2.01 11.78
N GLN A 51 -10.84 -1.60 12.44
CA GLN A 51 -9.74 -2.46 12.82
C GLN A 51 -9.59 -2.43 14.34
N SER A 52 -9.54 -3.62 14.94
CA SER A 52 -9.25 -3.77 16.36
C SER A 52 -8.10 -4.74 16.55
N THR A 53 -7.24 -4.48 17.53
CA THR A 53 -6.01 -5.24 17.76
C THR A 53 -5.92 -5.65 19.21
N SER A 54 -5.72 -6.94 19.45
CA SER A 54 -5.35 -7.52 20.74
C SER A 54 -3.89 -7.96 20.71
N ARG A 55 -3.21 -7.86 21.85
CA ARG A 55 -1.79 -8.23 21.98
C ARG A 55 -1.60 -9.27 23.06
N ILE A 56 -0.77 -10.26 22.73
CA ILE A 56 -0.33 -11.28 23.70
C ILE A 56 1.18 -11.30 23.78
N TYR A 57 1.65 -11.58 24.99
CA TYR A 57 3.06 -11.82 25.27
C TYR A 57 3.28 -13.29 25.59
N VAL A 58 4.20 -13.93 24.89
CA VAL A 58 4.50 -15.34 25.09
C VAL A 58 5.75 -15.49 25.95
N VAL A 59 5.59 -16.13 27.10
CA VAL A 59 6.67 -16.40 28.05
C VAL A 59 7.16 -17.83 27.84
N SER A 60 8.34 -18.00 27.28
CA SER A 60 9.02 -19.28 27.27
C SER A 60 9.84 -19.40 28.57
N ARG A 61 9.36 -20.22 29.51
CA ARG A 61 10.17 -20.64 30.67
C ARG A 61 11.05 -21.80 30.26
N GLN A 62 12.21 -21.51 29.68
CA GLN A 62 13.25 -22.51 29.54
C GLN A 62 14.28 -22.25 30.64
N ASN A 63 14.38 -23.21 31.56
CA ASN A 63 15.33 -23.34 32.67
C ASN A 63 15.25 -22.30 33.81
N GLN A 64 14.65 -22.77 34.92
CA GLN A 64 14.69 -22.11 36.23
C GLN A 64 16.08 -22.06 36.91
N ASP A 65 17.10 -22.66 36.29
CA ASP A 65 18.40 -22.88 36.97
C ASP A 65 19.56 -21.98 36.53
N ASN A 66 19.40 -21.11 35.53
CA ASN A 66 20.43 -20.16 35.14
C ASN A 66 19.87 -18.76 34.88
N ASN A 67 20.22 -17.83 35.78
CA ASN A 67 19.82 -16.45 35.84
C ASN A 67 20.39 -15.52 34.72
N ALA A 68 20.92 -16.03 33.63
CA ALA A 68 21.47 -15.23 32.55
C ALA A 68 20.80 -15.58 31.22
N LEU A 69 19.94 -14.68 30.74
CA LEU A 69 19.44 -14.72 29.37
C LEU A 69 20.63 -14.58 28.39
N THR A 70 20.89 -15.62 27.61
CA THR A 70 21.91 -15.57 26.57
C THR A 70 21.34 -14.99 25.26
N ASN A 71 22.21 -14.43 24.41
CA ASN A 71 21.83 -13.96 23.08
C ASN A 71 21.19 -15.09 22.23
N SER A 72 21.57 -16.34 22.48
CA SER A 72 20.97 -17.52 21.85
C SER A 72 19.50 -17.71 22.25
N ASP A 73 19.13 -17.44 23.52
CA ASP A 73 17.75 -17.54 24.01
C ASP A 73 16.86 -16.43 23.43
N LEU A 74 17.43 -15.27 23.19
CA LEU A 74 16.72 -14.16 22.53
C LEU A 74 16.46 -14.47 21.04
N GLN A 75 17.44 -15.05 20.34
CA GLN A 75 17.28 -15.46 18.95
C GLN A 75 16.30 -16.64 18.81
N ALA A 76 16.41 -17.65 19.66
CA ALA A 76 15.48 -18.77 19.69
C ALA A 76 14.04 -18.28 19.94
N GLY A 77 13.85 -17.32 20.85
CA GLY A 77 12.56 -16.70 21.11
C GLY A 77 11.95 -16.04 19.88
N SER A 78 12.73 -15.37 19.05
CA SER A 78 12.24 -14.68 17.84
C SER A 78 11.83 -15.65 16.73
N TYR A 79 12.43 -16.84 16.63
CA TYR A 79 11.99 -17.90 15.70
C TYR A 79 10.67 -18.54 16.17
N LEU A 80 10.54 -18.82 17.45
CA LEU A 80 9.32 -19.39 18.02
C LEU A 80 8.09 -18.49 17.79
N VAL A 81 8.27 -17.19 17.81
CA VAL A 81 7.16 -16.26 17.60
C VAL A 81 6.63 -16.30 16.16
N LYS A 82 7.46 -16.62 15.17
CA LYS A 82 7.01 -16.87 13.79
C LYS A 82 6.15 -18.12 13.70
N ASP A 83 6.53 -19.17 14.42
CA ASP A 83 5.77 -20.42 14.47
C ASP A 83 4.39 -20.19 15.12
N TYR A 84 4.31 -19.34 16.13
CA TYR A 84 3.03 -18.99 16.76
C TYR A 84 2.09 -18.27 15.79
N ARG A 85 2.60 -17.45 14.90
CA ARG A 85 1.79 -16.83 13.84
C ARG A 85 1.13 -17.89 12.96
N GLU A 86 1.89 -18.89 12.54
CA GLU A 86 1.36 -19.98 11.71
C GLU A 86 0.33 -20.82 12.47
N ILE A 87 0.54 -21.05 13.77
CA ILE A 87 -0.44 -21.73 14.64
C ILE A 87 -1.75 -20.95 14.69
N ILE A 88 -1.70 -19.62 14.89
CA ILE A 88 -2.89 -18.75 14.96
C ILE A 88 -3.65 -18.74 13.63
N LEU A 89 -2.94 -18.74 12.50
CA LEU A 89 -3.53 -18.75 11.16
C LEU A 89 -3.92 -20.14 10.68
N SER A 90 -3.69 -21.17 11.47
CA SER A 90 -4.03 -22.54 11.09
C SER A 90 -5.55 -22.73 10.97
N GLN A 91 -5.97 -23.57 10.03
CA GLN A 91 -7.38 -23.89 9.80
C GLN A 91 -8.09 -24.36 11.08
N ASN A 92 -7.39 -25.11 11.93
CA ASN A 92 -7.95 -25.63 13.18
C ASN A 92 -8.32 -24.50 14.15
N VAL A 93 -7.40 -23.54 14.37
CA VAL A 93 -7.64 -22.38 15.26
C VAL A 93 -8.74 -21.48 14.69
N LEU A 94 -8.74 -21.25 13.38
CA LEU A 94 -9.76 -20.44 12.74
C LEU A 94 -11.15 -21.09 12.80
N SER A 95 -11.24 -22.41 12.60
CA SER A 95 -12.50 -23.16 12.73
C SER A 95 -13.03 -23.14 14.15
N GLN A 96 -12.15 -23.35 15.14
CA GLN A 96 -12.53 -23.27 16.55
C GLN A 96 -13.01 -21.86 16.93
N ALA A 97 -12.32 -20.81 16.48
CA ALA A 97 -12.73 -19.44 16.72
C ALA A 97 -14.10 -19.12 16.08
N ILE A 98 -14.37 -19.64 14.87
CA ILE A 98 -15.67 -19.49 14.21
C ILE A 98 -16.77 -20.15 15.01
N GLU A 99 -16.55 -21.36 15.51
CA GLU A 99 -17.51 -22.11 16.32
C GLU A 99 -17.81 -21.42 17.67
N GLU A 100 -16.76 -21.02 18.40
CA GLU A 100 -16.90 -20.36 19.70
C GLU A 100 -17.58 -19.00 19.60
N LEU A 101 -17.22 -18.24 18.55
CA LEU A 101 -17.79 -16.91 18.29
C LEU A 101 -19.10 -16.99 17.50
N LYS A 102 -19.55 -18.16 17.06
CA LYS A 102 -20.74 -18.35 16.23
C LYS A 102 -20.76 -17.42 15.01
N LEU A 103 -19.65 -17.38 14.29
CA LEU A 103 -19.52 -16.55 13.10
C LEU A 103 -20.12 -17.28 11.90
N ASP A 104 -20.88 -16.57 11.09
CA ASP A 104 -21.42 -17.09 9.82
C ASP A 104 -20.41 -16.82 8.69
N MET A 105 -19.27 -17.51 8.73
CA MET A 105 -18.22 -17.41 7.71
C MET A 105 -17.32 -18.65 7.74
N THR A 106 -16.61 -18.85 6.64
CA THR A 106 -15.62 -19.92 6.50
C THR A 106 -14.25 -19.52 7.09
N PRO A 107 -13.38 -20.50 7.45
CA PRO A 107 -12.01 -20.19 7.88
C PRO A 107 -11.21 -19.37 6.87
N ALA A 108 -11.43 -19.57 5.57
CA ALA A 108 -10.79 -18.81 4.52
C ALA A 108 -11.26 -17.34 4.46
N GLU A 109 -12.51 -17.07 4.78
CA GLU A 109 -13.04 -15.70 4.89
C GLU A 109 -12.53 -15.02 6.16
N LEU A 110 -12.51 -15.73 7.29
CA LEU A 110 -11.94 -15.19 8.53
C LEU A 110 -10.46 -14.86 8.34
N SER A 111 -9.69 -15.74 7.71
CA SER A 111 -8.26 -15.51 7.42
C SER A 111 -8.00 -14.21 6.64
N LYS A 112 -8.91 -13.80 5.75
CA LYS A 112 -8.79 -12.52 5.01
C LYS A 112 -9.09 -11.30 5.87
N LYS A 113 -9.88 -11.47 6.93
CA LYS A 113 -10.24 -10.39 7.87
C LYS A 113 -9.25 -10.22 9.01
N ILE A 114 -8.35 -11.18 9.23
CA ILE A 114 -7.38 -11.12 10.31
C ILE A 114 -5.96 -10.92 9.80
N SER A 115 -5.14 -10.32 10.63
CA SER A 115 -3.71 -10.17 10.41
C SER A 115 -2.98 -10.41 11.72
N VAL A 116 -1.96 -11.26 11.68
CA VAL A 116 -1.09 -11.51 12.82
C VAL A 116 0.27 -10.92 12.50
N SER A 117 0.73 -10.02 13.34
CA SER A 117 2.04 -9.38 13.20
C SER A 117 2.87 -9.54 14.46
N VAL A 118 4.16 -9.64 14.25
CA VAL A 118 5.17 -9.75 15.29
C VAL A 118 6.17 -8.63 15.06
N PRO A 119 6.24 -7.62 15.93
CA PRO A 119 7.29 -6.62 15.82
C PRO A 119 8.68 -7.26 15.95
N THR A 120 9.62 -6.77 15.16
CA THR A 120 11.00 -7.29 15.15
C THR A 120 11.58 -7.23 16.56
N ASP A 121 12.28 -8.30 16.95
CA ASP A 121 12.97 -8.44 18.24
C ASP A 121 12.08 -8.35 19.48
N THR A 122 10.78 -8.68 19.34
CA THR A 122 9.86 -8.77 20.47
C THR A 122 9.20 -10.15 20.55
N ARG A 123 8.64 -10.46 21.72
CA ARG A 123 7.82 -11.65 21.98
C ARG A 123 6.33 -11.32 22.00
N ILE A 124 5.97 -10.20 21.36
CA ILE A 124 4.59 -9.71 21.31
C ILE A 124 3.97 -10.13 20.00
N LEU A 125 2.86 -10.82 20.07
CA LEU A 125 2.00 -11.07 18.91
C LEU A 125 0.82 -10.11 18.94
N SER A 126 0.63 -9.42 17.84
CA SER A 126 -0.51 -8.53 17.63
C SER A 126 -1.50 -9.21 16.70
N ILE A 127 -2.67 -9.54 17.21
CA ILE A 127 -3.78 -10.15 16.48
C ILE A 127 -4.76 -9.03 16.14
N THR A 128 -4.89 -8.75 14.87
CA THR A 128 -5.72 -7.66 14.36
C THR A 128 -6.87 -8.23 13.55
N ALA A 129 -8.09 -7.82 13.84
CA ALA A 129 -9.26 -8.16 13.04
C ALA A 129 -9.84 -6.92 12.38
N LYS A 130 -10.36 -7.08 11.16
CA LYS A 130 -11.05 -6.05 10.37
C LYS A 130 -12.47 -6.50 10.09
N ASP A 131 -13.42 -5.60 10.34
CA ASP A 131 -14.82 -5.85 10.02
C ASP A 131 -15.55 -4.54 9.71
N GLY A 132 -16.70 -4.63 9.04
CA GLY A 132 -17.59 -3.50 8.79
C GLY A 132 -18.27 -2.98 10.07
N ASN A 133 -18.35 -3.83 11.12
CA ASN A 133 -18.89 -3.48 12.41
C ASN A 133 -17.76 -3.37 13.45
N PRO A 134 -17.60 -2.20 14.11
CA PRO A 134 -16.52 -2.01 15.07
C PRO A 134 -16.58 -2.96 16.28
N LYS A 135 -17.78 -3.34 16.73
CA LYS A 135 -17.95 -4.31 17.83
C LYS A 135 -17.53 -5.71 17.41
N GLU A 136 -17.85 -6.11 16.16
CA GLU A 136 -17.44 -7.40 15.63
C GLU A 136 -15.93 -7.49 15.46
N ALA A 137 -15.27 -6.42 14.99
CA ALA A 137 -13.82 -6.37 14.88
C ALA A 137 -13.14 -6.63 16.24
N ALA A 138 -13.61 -5.97 17.31
CA ALA A 138 -13.08 -6.19 18.65
C ALA A 138 -13.41 -7.60 19.18
N ARG A 139 -14.62 -8.11 18.93
CA ARG A 139 -15.06 -9.45 19.35
C ARG A 139 -14.24 -10.54 18.68
N ILE A 140 -14.00 -10.43 17.38
CA ILE A 140 -13.19 -11.38 16.62
C ILE A 140 -11.75 -11.36 17.10
N ALA A 141 -11.14 -10.18 17.29
CA ALA A 141 -9.76 -10.07 17.74
C ALA A 141 -9.54 -10.68 19.14
N ASN A 142 -10.44 -10.42 20.08
CA ASN A 142 -10.37 -10.98 21.43
C ASN A 142 -10.67 -12.48 21.46
N GLY A 143 -11.70 -12.95 20.74
CA GLY A 143 -12.04 -14.36 20.68
C GLY A 143 -10.92 -15.18 20.03
N LEU A 144 -10.39 -14.71 18.89
CA LEU A 144 -9.26 -15.39 18.25
C LEU A 144 -8.01 -15.40 19.16
N ARG A 145 -7.75 -14.35 19.94
CA ARG A 145 -6.69 -14.32 20.94
C ARG A 145 -6.85 -15.45 21.97
N ASN A 146 -8.07 -15.64 22.50
CA ASN A 146 -8.32 -16.67 23.50
C ASN A 146 -8.04 -18.07 22.95
N VAL A 147 -8.65 -18.40 21.81
CA VAL A 147 -8.44 -19.69 21.12
C VAL A 147 -6.96 -19.91 20.79
N ALA A 148 -6.30 -18.85 20.29
CA ALA A 148 -4.88 -18.90 19.95
C ALA A 148 -3.99 -19.14 21.18
N ALA A 149 -4.27 -18.46 22.29
CA ALA A 149 -3.54 -18.66 23.56
C ALA A 149 -3.60 -20.10 24.04
N GLU A 150 -4.81 -20.68 24.09
CA GLU A 150 -5.01 -22.07 24.46
C GLU A 150 -4.27 -23.02 23.52
N LYS A 151 -4.34 -22.77 22.21
CA LYS A 151 -3.67 -23.63 21.23
C LYS A 151 -2.16 -23.54 21.32
N ILE A 152 -1.59 -22.36 21.49
CA ILE A 152 -0.15 -22.16 21.69
C ILE A 152 0.31 -22.93 22.91
N ILE A 153 -0.35 -22.79 24.05
CA ILE A 153 -0.03 -23.52 25.30
C ILE A 153 -0.07 -25.04 25.06
N SER A 154 -1.12 -25.55 24.41
CA SER A 154 -1.30 -26.98 24.16
C SER A 154 -0.24 -27.60 23.25
N VAL A 155 0.18 -26.87 22.20
CA VAL A 155 1.12 -27.38 21.18
C VAL A 155 2.57 -27.20 21.61
N THR A 156 2.92 -26.06 22.19
CA THR A 156 4.31 -25.70 22.45
C THR A 156 4.75 -25.96 23.89
N LYS A 157 3.79 -26.33 24.77
CA LYS A 157 4.03 -26.57 26.20
C LYS A 157 4.72 -25.37 26.90
N VAL A 158 4.56 -24.15 26.34
CA VAL A 158 4.98 -22.93 27.02
C VAL A 158 4.19 -22.73 28.31
N SER A 159 4.82 -22.15 29.29
CA SER A 159 4.24 -22.07 30.65
C SER A 159 3.09 -21.10 30.75
N ASP A 160 3.08 -20.05 29.92
CA ASP A 160 2.05 -19.01 29.97
C ASP A 160 2.00 -18.16 28.71
N VAL A 161 0.79 -17.72 28.36
CA VAL A 161 0.51 -16.73 27.33
C VAL A 161 -0.28 -15.61 27.99
N THR A 162 0.40 -14.52 28.27
CA THR A 162 -0.20 -13.39 28.99
C THR A 162 -0.82 -12.40 28.02
N THR A 163 -2.07 -12.00 28.26
CA THR A 163 -2.70 -10.90 27.52
C THR A 163 -2.03 -9.58 27.93
N LEU A 164 -1.47 -8.89 26.93
CA LEU A 164 -0.89 -7.56 27.14
C LEU A 164 -1.94 -6.47 26.98
N ASP A 165 -2.70 -6.53 25.87
CA ASP A 165 -3.76 -5.59 25.58
C ASP A 165 -4.98 -6.33 25.02
N GLU A 166 -6.16 -5.95 25.47
CA GLU A 166 -7.43 -6.38 24.86
C GLU A 166 -7.78 -5.49 23.67
N ALA A 167 -8.46 -6.10 22.71
CA ALA A 167 -8.97 -5.37 21.56
C ALA A 167 -10.16 -4.50 21.98
N GLU A 168 -10.01 -3.19 21.85
CA GLU A 168 -11.06 -2.20 22.13
C GLU A 168 -11.93 -1.95 20.89
N VAL A 169 -13.16 -1.50 21.11
CA VAL A 169 -14.06 -1.11 20.02
C VAL A 169 -13.56 0.17 19.36
N PRO A 170 -13.14 0.15 18.10
CA PRO A 170 -12.61 1.33 17.44
C PRO A 170 -13.67 2.39 17.21
N GLN A 171 -13.33 3.65 17.51
CA GLN A 171 -14.24 4.79 17.35
C GLN A 171 -14.26 5.35 15.93
N SER A 172 -13.23 5.07 15.12
CA SER A 172 -13.10 5.56 13.75
C SER A 172 -12.75 4.44 12.79
N PRO A 173 -13.21 4.52 11.52
CA PRO A 173 -12.85 3.54 10.51
C PRO A 173 -11.36 3.61 10.16
N SER A 174 -10.74 2.45 10.00
CA SER A 174 -9.35 2.31 9.58
C SER A 174 -9.18 2.40 8.05
N SER A 175 -10.25 2.10 7.31
CA SER A 175 -10.32 2.16 5.84
C SER A 175 -11.69 2.71 5.40
N PRO A 176 -11.75 3.46 4.29
CA PRO A 176 -10.66 3.89 3.43
C PRO A 176 -9.83 5.04 4.03
N ASN A 177 -8.53 5.05 3.73
CA ASN A 177 -7.69 6.20 4.06
C ASN A 177 -7.86 7.29 3.00
N ILE A 178 -8.80 8.21 3.23
CA ILE A 178 -9.18 9.26 2.29
C ILE A 178 -7.96 10.08 1.86
N ARG A 179 -7.09 10.48 2.80
CA ARG A 179 -5.90 11.29 2.49
C ARG A 179 -4.97 10.58 1.51
N ARG A 180 -4.70 9.30 1.75
CA ARG A 180 -3.84 8.48 0.87
C ARG A 180 -4.47 8.30 -0.51
N ASN A 181 -5.77 8.02 -0.57
CA ASN A 181 -6.48 7.79 -1.84
C ASN A 181 -6.54 9.08 -2.69
N VAL A 182 -6.78 10.23 -2.08
CA VAL A 182 -6.76 11.54 -2.75
C VAL A 182 -5.36 11.84 -3.29
N LEU A 183 -4.30 11.60 -2.49
CA LEU A 183 -2.92 11.80 -2.94
C LEU A 183 -2.58 10.87 -4.12
N LEU A 184 -2.96 9.60 -4.05
CA LEU A 184 -2.76 8.65 -5.14
C LEU A 184 -3.53 9.06 -6.40
N GLY A 185 -4.78 9.51 -6.24
CA GLY A 185 -5.58 10.06 -7.35
C GLY A 185 -4.90 11.27 -7.99
N PHE A 186 -4.40 12.20 -7.19
CA PHE A 186 -3.68 13.38 -7.67
C PHE A 186 -2.43 12.99 -8.48
N ILE A 187 -1.60 12.09 -7.95
CA ILE A 187 -0.38 11.61 -8.64
C ILE A 187 -0.74 10.87 -9.94
N ALA A 188 -1.77 10.02 -9.91
CA ALA A 188 -2.23 9.29 -11.08
C ALA A 188 -2.74 10.24 -12.19
N GLY A 189 -3.54 11.25 -11.82
CA GLY A 189 -4.03 12.26 -12.75
C GLY A 189 -2.91 13.11 -13.36
N ALA A 190 -1.95 13.54 -12.53
CA ALA A 190 -0.77 14.26 -13.01
C ALA A 190 0.07 13.41 -13.97
N GLY A 191 0.35 12.16 -13.61
CA GLY A 191 1.11 11.23 -14.42
C GLY A 191 0.43 10.92 -15.76
N LEU A 192 -0.89 10.69 -15.74
CA LEU A 192 -1.67 10.48 -16.96
C LEU A 192 -1.58 11.68 -17.91
N MET A 193 -1.73 12.90 -17.37
CA MET A 193 -1.66 14.10 -18.20
C MET A 193 -0.27 14.34 -18.78
N VAL A 194 0.78 14.04 -18.02
CA VAL A 194 2.17 14.10 -18.52
C VAL A 194 2.36 13.12 -19.67
N VAL A 195 1.93 11.87 -19.52
CA VAL A 195 2.01 10.85 -20.58
C VAL A 195 1.24 11.30 -21.81
N LEU A 196 0.02 11.81 -21.67
CA LEU A 196 -0.77 12.30 -22.78
C LEU A 196 -0.09 13.49 -23.49
N MET A 197 0.52 14.40 -22.75
CA MET A 197 1.27 15.51 -23.34
C MET A 197 2.48 15.04 -24.13
N VAL A 198 3.23 14.08 -23.60
CA VAL A 198 4.36 13.47 -24.28
C VAL A 198 3.91 12.79 -25.58
N VAL A 199 2.84 12.01 -25.52
CA VAL A 199 2.30 11.35 -26.72
C VAL A 199 1.86 12.37 -27.77
N VAL A 200 1.15 13.42 -27.38
CA VAL A 200 0.72 14.50 -28.29
C VAL A 200 1.93 15.24 -28.88
N GLU A 201 2.96 15.49 -28.08
CA GLU A 201 4.18 16.19 -28.55
C GLU A 201 4.98 15.33 -29.52
N VAL A 202 5.08 14.01 -29.27
CA VAL A 202 5.75 13.06 -30.20
C VAL A 202 4.98 12.87 -31.50
N LEU A 203 3.65 12.96 -31.46
CA LEU A 203 2.77 12.83 -32.63
C LEU A 203 2.58 14.19 -33.37
N ASP A 204 3.11 15.29 -32.83
CA ASP A 204 2.98 16.61 -33.45
C ASP A 204 4.12 16.88 -34.42
N ASP A 205 3.96 16.44 -35.68
CA ASP A 205 4.90 16.60 -36.79
C ASP A 205 5.01 18.04 -37.31
N ARG A 206 4.55 19.04 -36.56
CA ARG A 206 4.62 20.43 -37.00
C ARG A 206 6.02 21.00 -36.84
N VAL A 207 6.55 21.57 -37.91
CA VAL A 207 7.79 22.36 -37.89
C VAL A 207 7.61 23.56 -36.93
N LYS A 208 8.31 23.53 -35.83
CA LYS A 208 8.21 24.54 -34.73
C LYS A 208 9.45 25.41 -34.65
N ARG A 209 10.57 24.99 -35.23
CA ARG A 209 11.85 25.67 -35.13
C ARG A 209 12.42 25.95 -36.52
N PRO A 210 13.18 27.04 -36.67
CA PRO A 210 13.88 27.29 -37.91
C PRO A 210 14.83 26.17 -38.34
N GLU A 211 15.42 25.48 -37.33
CA GLU A 211 16.37 24.38 -37.55
C GLU A 211 15.68 23.14 -38.17
N ASP A 212 14.39 22.92 -37.83
CA ASP A 212 13.59 21.81 -38.39
C ASP A 212 13.40 21.97 -39.92
N VAL A 213 13.42 23.21 -40.45
CA VAL A 213 13.32 23.49 -41.88
C VAL A 213 14.61 23.10 -42.62
N GLU A 214 15.76 23.37 -42.01
CA GLU A 214 17.06 22.99 -42.58
C GLU A 214 17.25 21.48 -42.60
N GLU A 215 16.86 20.81 -41.50
CA GLU A 215 17.06 19.37 -41.32
C GLU A 215 16.10 18.54 -42.15
N LEU A 216 14.81 18.93 -42.24
CA LEU A 216 13.79 18.17 -42.98
C LEU A 216 13.76 18.50 -44.49
N MET A 217 14.06 19.74 -44.88
CA MET A 217 13.97 20.18 -46.27
C MET A 217 15.33 20.29 -46.96
N GLY A 218 16.44 20.19 -46.22
CA GLY A 218 17.79 20.35 -46.78
C GLY A 218 18.04 21.76 -47.36
N LEU A 219 17.27 22.77 -46.93
CA LEU A 219 17.32 24.14 -47.43
C LEU A 219 17.99 25.04 -46.40
N THR A 220 18.98 25.84 -46.84
CA THR A 220 19.63 26.80 -45.93
C THR A 220 18.71 27.94 -45.60
N LEU A 221 18.55 28.21 -44.33
CA LEU A 221 17.69 29.30 -43.84
C LEU A 221 18.34 30.66 -44.12
N LEU A 222 17.74 31.47 -45.03
CA LEU A 222 18.28 32.77 -45.43
C LEU A 222 17.93 33.92 -44.45
N GLY A 223 16.99 33.71 -43.57
CA GLY A 223 16.60 34.69 -42.55
C GLY A 223 15.24 34.43 -41.94
N ILE A 224 15.03 34.97 -40.75
CA ILE A 224 13.75 34.89 -39.99
C ILE A 224 13.09 36.29 -40.01
N VAL A 225 11.86 36.36 -40.52
CA VAL A 225 11.07 37.61 -40.48
C VAL A 225 10.17 37.53 -39.23
N PRO A 226 10.40 38.37 -38.22
CA PRO A 226 9.55 38.34 -37.00
C PRO A 226 8.14 38.87 -37.30
N ASP A 227 7.12 38.18 -36.76
CA ASP A 227 5.73 38.62 -36.86
C ASP A 227 5.48 39.79 -35.90
N ILE A 228 5.31 40.98 -36.46
CA ILE A 228 5.13 42.26 -35.74
C ILE A 228 3.82 42.30 -34.93
N LYS A 229 2.89 41.36 -35.14
CA LYS A 229 1.62 41.29 -34.38
C LYS A 229 1.75 40.63 -32.98
N LYS A 230 2.95 40.23 -32.58
CA LYS A 230 3.22 39.63 -31.27
C LYS A 230 4.21 40.43 -30.43
N LEU A 231 4.52 41.66 -30.82
CA LEU A 231 5.12 42.66 -29.99
C LEU A 231 4.00 43.51 -29.38
#